data_5ebd8d304cc724ae810788e356ec5840
#
_entry.id   5ebd8d304cc724ae810788e356ec5840
#
_cell.length_a   1.000
_cell.length_b   1.000
_cell.length_c   1.000
_cell.angle_alpha   90.00
_cell.angle_beta   90.00
_cell.angle_gamma   90.00
#
_symmetry.space_group_name_H-M   'P 1'
#
loop_
_entity.id
_entity.type
_entity.pdbx_description
1 polymer ?
#
loop_
_entity_poly.entity_id
_entity_poly.type
_entity_poly.pdbx_seq_one_letter_code
_entity_poly.pdbx_strand_id
1 'polypeptide(L)'
;DNVRFRYGTPEKIGGWKQLGESNLTGAGRGLHHFVNSLGRKYAIIGTNRILYAYSGGVFYDIHPIKTTTTLTSAFTTTNGSPTVTITFSSDHGISAQDIILLDNFSSITNSNFGSSDFDNKKFMVTTVPNSTTITITMPSNESGSGATTSGGVRVQHYYPIGPAVQAKGFGWSLGTWGGEEVGAFTTTLSGAINSSATTGITLADPSQFPDSGT
;
A
#
# COMPACT_ATOMS: atom_id res chain seq x y z
N ASP A 1 1.92 0.78 -36.02
CA ASP A 1 2.31 1.27 -34.70
C ASP A 1 3.77 1.69 -34.72
N ASN A 2 4.19 2.58 -33.79
CA ASN A 2 5.54 3.12 -33.69
C ASN A 2 6.01 3.99 -34.89
N VAL A 3 5.14 4.83 -35.40
CA VAL A 3 5.46 5.83 -36.42
C VAL A 3 5.24 7.24 -35.84
N ARG A 4 6.19 8.13 -36.08
CA ARG A 4 6.04 9.57 -35.85
C ARG A 4 6.18 10.32 -37.17
N PHE A 5 5.57 11.47 -37.29
CA PHE A 5 5.78 12.36 -38.41
C PHE A 5 6.79 13.45 -38.03
N ARG A 6 7.88 13.53 -38.79
CA ARG A 6 8.92 14.52 -38.60
C ARG A 6 9.11 15.24 -39.94
N TYR A 7 8.99 16.57 -39.94
CA TYR A 7 9.07 17.39 -41.15
C TYR A 7 8.14 16.92 -42.27
N GLY A 8 6.94 16.44 -41.93
CA GLY A 8 5.96 15.97 -42.89
C GLY A 8 6.17 14.54 -43.43
N THR A 9 7.25 13.86 -43.06
CA THR A 9 7.53 12.47 -43.45
C THR A 9 7.30 11.51 -42.31
N PRO A 10 6.71 10.32 -42.58
CA PRO A 10 6.59 9.28 -41.56
C PRO A 10 7.97 8.68 -41.29
N GLU A 11 8.32 8.62 -39.99
CA GLU A 11 9.57 8.03 -39.49
C GLU A 11 9.23 6.94 -38.48
N LYS A 12 9.85 5.76 -38.63
CA LYS A 12 9.70 4.68 -37.67
C LYS A 12 10.44 5.04 -36.38
N ILE A 13 9.73 5.13 -35.28
CA ILE A 13 10.35 5.21 -33.93
C ILE A 13 10.71 3.80 -33.47
N GLY A 14 11.86 3.67 -32.81
CA GLY A 14 12.27 2.40 -32.19
C GLY A 14 11.26 1.93 -31.14
N GLY A 15 11.31 0.66 -30.82
CA GLY A 15 10.48 0.11 -29.74
C GLY A 15 10.84 0.67 -28.37
N TRP A 16 9.96 0.45 -27.41
CA TRP A 16 10.19 0.80 -26.01
C TRP A 16 11.11 -0.24 -25.37
N LYS A 17 12.07 0.24 -24.60
CA LYS A 17 12.91 -0.61 -23.76
C LYS A 17 12.60 -0.28 -22.29
N GLN A 18 12.44 -1.31 -21.47
CA GLN A 18 12.28 -1.13 -20.05
C GLN A 18 13.53 -0.44 -19.45
N LEU A 19 13.30 0.57 -18.66
CA LEU A 19 14.34 1.29 -17.94
C LEU A 19 14.51 0.65 -16.57
N GLY A 20 15.65 -0.01 -16.36
CA GLY A 20 15.94 -0.76 -15.12
C GLY A 20 15.46 -2.22 -15.17
N GLU A 21 15.88 -3.00 -14.20
CA GLU A 21 15.69 -4.46 -14.17
C GLU A 21 14.43 -4.89 -13.42
N SER A 22 13.83 -4.00 -12.61
CA SER A 22 12.68 -4.30 -11.77
C SER A 22 11.50 -3.36 -12.01
N ASN A 23 10.30 -3.87 -11.78
CA ASN A 23 9.09 -3.06 -11.80
C ASN A 23 8.99 -2.20 -10.53
N LEU A 24 8.49 -0.98 -10.68
CA LEU A 24 8.18 -0.12 -9.54
C LEU A 24 6.93 -0.61 -8.81
N THR A 25 6.92 -0.48 -7.49
CA THR A 25 5.73 -0.77 -6.69
C THR A 25 4.70 0.34 -6.88
N GLY A 26 3.55 -0.02 -7.44
CA GLY A 26 2.47 0.91 -7.73
C GLY A 26 2.51 1.51 -9.13
N ALA A 27 1.48 2.26 -9.47
CA ALA A 27 1.36 2.96 -10.75
C ALA A 27 2.04 4.33 -10.68
N GLY A 28 2.89 4.66 -11.66
CA GLY A 28 3.54 5.97 -11.77
C GLY A 28 2.50 7.08 -11.91
N ARG A 29 2.58 8.09 -11.06
CA ARG A 29 1.65 9.25 -11.04
C ARG A 29 2.34 10.56 -11.32
N GLY A 30 3.61 10.66 -11.00
CA GLY A 30 4.39 11.87 -11.22
C GLY A 30 5.84 11.59 -11.52
N LEU A 31 6.45 12.45 -12.31
CA LEU A 31 7.86 12.41 -12.65
C LEU A 31 8.43 13.83 -12.54
N HIS A 32 9.50 13.97 -11.78
CA HIS A 32 10.24 15.21 -11.68
C HIS A 32 11.73 14.94 -11.87
N HIS A 33 12.38 15.73 -12.69
CA HIS A 33 13.82 15.61 -12.91
C HIS A 33 14.56 16.84 -12.40
N PHE A 34 15.75 16.64 -11.89
CA PHE A 34 16.64 17.73 -11.48
C PHE A 34 18.11 17.34 -11.61
N VAL A 35 18.97 18.34 -11.55
CA VAL A 35 20.41 18.17 -11.50
C VAL A 35 20.88 18.78 -10.19
N ASN A 36 21.67 18.05 -9.42
CA ASN A 36 22.23 18.56 -8.16
C ASN A 36 23.43 19.50 -8.42
N SER A 37 23.92 20.14 -7.39
CA SER A 37 25.08 21.06 -7.45
C SER A 37 26.37 20.41 -7.96
N LEU A 38 26.47 19.09 -7.95
CA LEU A 38 27.60 18.32 -8.46
C LEU A 38 27.40 17.86 -9.91
N GLY A 39 26.36 18.32 -10.60
CA GLY A 39 26.06 17.95 -11.98
C GLY A 39 25.43 16.55 -12.15
N ARG A 40 25.07 15.85 -11.09
CA ARG A 40 24.41 14.54 -11.16
C ARG A 40 22.92 14.71 -11.48
N LYS A 41 22.46 13.92 -12.42
CA LYS A 41 21.07 13.92 -12.89
C LYS A 41 20.23 12.91 -12.10
N TYR A 42 19.08 13.34 -11.63
CA TYR A 42 18.10 12.52 -10.93
C TYR A 42 16.74 12.66 -11.57
N ALA A 43 15.97 11.58 -11.54
CA ALA A 43 14.54 11.60 -11.83
C ALA A 43 13.81 11.04 -10.61
N ILE A 44 12.92 11.83 -10.02
CA ILE A 44 12.06 11.40 -8.92
C ILE A 44 10.76 10.88 -9.52
N ILE A 45 10.37 9.70 -9.14
CA ILE A 45 9.18 9.01 -9.64
C ILE A 45 8.26 8.76 -8.45
N GLY A 46 7.13 9.46 -8.43
CA GLY A 46 6.05 9.22 -7.48
C GLY A 46 5.08 8.18 -8.05
N THR A 47 4.94 7.06 -7.38
CA THR A 47 3.85 6.13 -7.62
C THR A 47 2.70 6.41 -6.65
N ASN A 48 1.57 5.72 -6.80
CA ASN A 48 0.51 5.78 -5.81
C ASN A 48 0.83 5.01 -4.51
N ARG A 49 2.06 4.47 -4.39
CA ARG A 49 2.48 3.64 -3.23
C ARG A 49 3.83 4.05 -2.66
N ILE A 50 4.82 4.26 -3.51
CA ILE A 50 6.23 4.45 -3.13
C ILE A 50 6.83 5.60 -3.93
N LEU A 51 7.78 6.30 -3.33
CA LEU A 51 8.58 7.34 -3.96
C LEU A 51 9.97 6.79 -4.30
N TYR A 52 10.39 6.95 -5.55
CA TYR A 52 11.67 6.48 -6.04
C TYR A 52 12.53 7.60 -6.57
N ALA A 53 13.84 7.47 -6.43
CA ALA A 53 14.83 8.26 -7.17
C ALA A 53 15.52 7.35 -8.18
N TYR A 54 15.58 7.79 -9.43
CA TYR A 54 16.35 7.13 -10.48
C TYR A 54 17.61 7.93 -10.77
N SER A 55 18.77 7.27 -10.76
CA SER A 55 20.05 7.85 -11.15
C SER A 55 21.02 6.76 -11.58
N GLY A 56 21.82 7.02 -12.62
CA GLY A 56 22.85 6.09 -13.07
C GLY A 56 22.37 4.69 -13.49
N GLY A 57 21.11 4.56 -13.93
CA GLY A 57 20.54 3.27 -14.34
C GLY A 57 19.82 2.51 -13.21
N VAL A 58 19.83 3.02 -11.99
CA VAL A 58 19.32 2.33 -10.79
C VAL A 58 18.15 3.11 -10.17
N PHE A 59 17.15 2.37 -9.70
CA PHE A 59 16.07 2.91 -8.88
C PHE A 59 16.42 2.76 -7.39
N TYR A 60 16.36 3.86 -6.68
CA TYR A 60 16.54 3.93 -5.24
C TYR A 60 15.19 4.19 -4.59
N ASP A 61 14.81 3.37 -3.63
CA ASP A 61 13.67 3.64 -2.76
C ASP A 61 14.04 4.76 -1.80
N ILE A 62 13.33 5.87 -1.88
CA ILE A 62 13.52 7.05 -1.02
C ILE A 62 12.27 7.35 -0.19
N HIS A 63 11.32 6.41 -0.17
CA HIS A 63 10.09 6.59 0.57
C HIS A 63 10.35 6.47 2.07
N PRO A 64 9.87 7.40 2.91
CA PRO A 64 10.12 7.37 4.34
C PRO A 64 9.45 6.16 5.02
N ILE A 65 10.18 5.57 5.96
CA ILE A 65 9.71 4.49 6.82
C ILE A 65 9.06 5.11 8.06
N LYS A 66 7.85 4.69 8.39
CA LYS A 66 7.10 5.14 9.56
C LYS A 66 7.52 4.40 10.82
N THR A 67 7.57 3.06 10.73
CA THR A 67 7.97 2.20 11.85
C THR A 67 8.79 1.02 11.36
N THR A 68 9.65 0.51 12.21
CA THR A 68 10.39 -0.74 11.99
C THR A 68 10.19 -1.63 13.20
N THR A 69 9.71 -2.85 12.97
CA THR A 69 9.45 -3.83 14.02
C THR A 69 10.17 -5.14 13.68
N THR A 70 10.88 -5.72 14.63
CA THR A 70 11.47 -7.05 14.47
C THR A 70 10.55 -8.09 15.07
N LEU A 71 10.19 -9.10 14.27
CA LEU A 71 9.27 -10.16 14.65
C LEU A 71 9.99 -11.50 14.68
N THR A 72 9.62 -12.36 15.62
CA THR A 72 10.14 -13.72 15.72
C THR A 72 8.97 -14.70 15.68
N SER A 73 9.07 -15.75 14.85
CA SER A 73 8.04 -16.79 14.70
C SER A 73 6.63 -16.23 14.42
N ALA A 74 6.55 -15.18 13.61
CA ALA A 74 5.35 -14.36 13.45
C ALA A 74 4.54 -14.67 12.19
N PHE A 75 5.08 -15.51 11.28
CA PHE A 75 4.45 -15.77 9.99
C PHE A 75 3.76 -17.13 10.03
N THR A 76 2.52 -17.16 9.56
CA THR A 76 1.76 -18.39 9.39
C THR A 76 1.16 -18.47 8.00
N THR A 77 1.17 -19.70 7.46
CA THR A 77 0.59 -20.02 6.15
C THR A 77 -0.44 -21.11 6.30
N THR A 78 -1.33 -21.25 5.32
CA THR A 78 -2.36 -22.29 5.27
C THR A 78 -2.28 -23.01 3.93
N ASN A 79 -2.26 -24.33 3.94
CA ASN A 79 -2.25 -25.13 2.73
C ASN A 79 -3.42 -24.78 1.82
N GLY A 80 -3.14 -24.63 0.54
CA GLY A 80 -4.11 -24.24 -0.50
C GLY A 80 -4.45 -22.75 -0.53
N SER A 81 -3.88 -21.92 0.35
CA SER A 81 -4.15 -20.48 0.43
C SER A 81 -2.93 -19.64 -0.01
N PRO A 82 -3.11 -18.55 -0.75
CA PRO A 82 -2.04 -17.61 -1.04
C PRO A 82 -1.83 -16.60 0.11
N THR A 83 -2.63 -16.68 1.17
CA THR A 83 -2.61 -15.72 2.28
C THR A 83 -1.55 -16.10 3.29
N VAL A 84 -0.70 -15.14 3.62
CA VAL A 84 0.26 -15.23 4.73
C VAL A 84 -0.19 -14.28 5.82
N THR A 85 -0.33 -14.80 7.03
CA THR A 85 -0.68 -14.03 8.22
C THR A 85 0.58 -13.65 8.98
N ILE A 86 0.68 -12.38 9.38
CA ILE A 86 1.79 -11.82 10.14
C ILE A 86 1.24 -11.34 11.48
N THR A 87 1.77 -11.85 12.56
CA THR A 87 1.32 -11.54 13.94
C THR A 87 2.38 -10.72 14.67
N PHE A 88 1.97 -9.59 15.20
CA PHE A 88 2.80 -8.67 15.99
C PHE A 88 2.58 -8.93 17.49
N SER A 89 3.58 -8.61 18.29
CA SER A 89 3.50 -8.72 19.75
C SER A 89 2.72 -7.56 20.42
N SER A 90 2.46 -6.49 19.68
CA SER A 90 1.74 -5.29 20.14
C SER A 90 1.04 -4.66 18.95
N ASP A 91 0.25 -3.61 19.19
CA ASP A 91 -0.45 -2.86 18.16
C ASP A 91 0.53 -2.32 17.12
N HIS A 92 0.28 -2.66 15.85
CA HIS A 92 1.18 -2.33 14.74
C HIS A 92 0.87 -1.00 14.05
N GLY A 93 -0.33 -0.46 14.18
CA GLY A 93 -0.74 0.82 13.56
C GLY A 93 -0.67 0.83 12.02
N ILE A 94 -0.77 -0.34 11.39
CA ILE A 94 -0.78 -0.55 9.94
C ILE A 94 -2.23 -0.68 9.48
N SER A 95 -2.54 -0.11 8.32
CA SER A 95 -3.87 -0.18 7.71
C SER A 95 -3.86 -1.09 6.48
N ALA A 96 -5.04 -1.55 6.07
CA ALA A 96 -5.18 -2.25 4.79
C ALA A 96 -4.73 -1.34 3.65
N GLN A 97 -4.07 -1.93 2.66
CA GLN A 97 -3.43 -1.27 1.51
C GLN A 97 -2.13 -0.49 1.80
N ASP A 98 -1.69 -0.40 3.05
CA ASP A 98 -0.35 0.10 3.36
C ASP A 98 0.72 -0.81 2.75
N ILE A 99 1.90 -0.25 2.53
CA ILE A 99 3.05 -1.00 2.03
C ILE A 99 4.01 -1.31 3.18
N ILE A 100 4.42 -2.54 3.24
CA ILE A 100 5.48 -3.01 4.14
C ILE A 100 6.64 -3.58 3.33
N LEU A 101 7.84 -3.44 3.84
CA LEU A 101 9.03 -4.14 3.36
C LEU A 101 9.41 -5.19 4.40
N LEU A 102 9.59 -6.41 3.94
CA LEU A 102 10.12 -7.50 4.76
C LEU A 102 11.61 -7.65 4.47
N ASP A 103 12.39 -7.77 5.50
CA ASP A 103 13.85 -7.78 5.43
C ASP A 103 14.40 -8.70 6.53
N ASN A 104 15.58 -9.26 6.31
CA ASN A 104 16.20 -10.25 7.18
C ASN A 104 15.35 -11.53 7.34
N PHE A 105 14.69 -11.92 6.26
CA PHE A 105 13.83 -13.11 6.27
C PHE A 105 14.69 -14.36 6.05
N SER A 106 14.64 -15.30 6.98
CA SER A 106 15.45 -16.52 6.92
C SER A 106 14.72 -17.68 6.22
N SER A 107 13.65 -18.17 6.83
CA SER A 107 12.89 -19.30 6.29
C SER A 107 11.50 -19.44 6.94
N ILE A 108 10.61 -20.08 6.21
CA ILE A 108 9.35 -20.64 6.75
C ILE A 108 9.48 -22.15 6.70
N THR A 109 9.23 -22.81 7.83
CA THR A 109 9.20 -24.27 7.89
C THR A 109 7.90 -24.82 7.33
N ASN A 110 7.92 -25.97 6.68
CA ASN A 110 6.76 -26.62 6.04
C ASN A 110 6.01 -25.74 5.04
N SER A 111 6.73 -24.87 4.31
CA SER A 111 6.20 -23.96 3.30
C SER A 111 6.92 -24.16 1.98
N ASN A 112 6.22 -23.97 0.87
CA ASN A 112 6.84 -23.84 -0.44
C ASN A 112 7.39 -22.45 -0.71
N PHE A 113 7.06 -21.46 0.15
CA PHE A 113 7.64 -20.14 0.08
C PHE A 113 9.04 -20.12 0.71
N GLY A 114 10.03 -19.76 -0.09
CA GLY A 114 11.41 -19.61 0.38
C GLY A 114 11.69 -18.20 0.93
N SER A 115 12.87 -18.04 1.52
CA SER A 115 13.33 -16.71 1.97
C SER A 115 13.33 -15.69 0.83
N SER A 116 13.71 -16.10 -0.38
CA SER A 116 13.72 -15.25 -1.56
C SER A 116 12.35 -14.72 -1.99
N ASP A 117 11.26 -15.31 -1.50
CA ASP A 117 9.91 -14.84 -1.78
C ASP A 117 9.51 -13.64 -0.90
N PHE A 118 10.18 -13.45 0.23
CA PHE A 118 9.89 -12.41 1.21
C PHE A 118 11.02 -11.41 1.40
N ASP A 119 12.25 -11.87 1.43
CA ASP A 119 13.40 -11.03 1.82
C ASP A 119 13.64 -9.89 0.84
N ASN A 120 13.78 -8.69 1.38
CA ASN A 120 13.93 -7.45 0.62
C ASN A 120 12.77 -7.16 -0.38
N LYS A 121 11.57 -7.70 -0.10
CA LYS A 121 10.39 -7.46 -0.93
C LYS A 121 9.34 -6.62 -0.24
N LYS A 122 8.65 -5.84 -1.07
CA LYS A 122 7.53 -4.99 -0.66
C LYS A 122 6.22 -5.73 -0.87
N PHE A 123 5.37 -5.66 0.14
CA PHE A 123 4.03 -6.24 0.10
C PHE A 123 2.99 -5.18 0.43
N MET A 124 1.88 -5.26 -0.24
CA MET A 124 0.68 -4.53 0.13
C MET A 124 -0.07 -5.34 1.18
N VAL A 125 -0.43 -4.71 2.28
CA VAL A 125 -1.28 -5.33 3.31
C VAL A 125 -2.67 -5.55 2.73
N THR A 126 -3.10 -6.80 2.70
CA THR A 126 -4.40 -7.18 2.13
C THR A 126 -5.54 -6.91 3.10
N THR A 127 -5.41 -7.39 4.33
CA THR A 127 -6.40 -7.14 5.38
C THR A 127 -5.72 -6.92 6.74
N VAL A 128 -6.45 -6.31 7.65
CA VAL A 128 -6.05 -6.10 9.06
C VAL A 128 -7.16 -6.69 9.94
N PRO A 129 -7.06 -7.98 10.28
CA PRO A 129 -8.09 -8.64 11.09
C PRO A 129 -8.24 -8.04 12.50
N ASN A 130 -7.15 -7.56 13.10
CA ASN A 130 -7.13 -6.89 14.39
C ASN A 130 -5.87 -6.03 14.55
N SER A 131 -5.69 -5.35 15.68
CA SER A 131 -4.57 -4.44 15.92
C SER A 131 -3.18 -5.11 15.95
N THR A 132 -3.13 -6.41 16.10
CA THR A 132 -1.87 -7.19 16.18
C THR A 132 -1.66 -8.13 14.99
N THR A 133 -2.55 -8.17 14.02
CA THR A 133 -2.48 -9.14 12.91
C THR A 133 -2.78 -8.46 11.57
N ILE A 134 -1.90 -8.70 10.60
CA ILE A 134 -2.11 -8.31 9.21
C ILE A 134 -2.01 -9.52 8.29
N THR A 135 -2.53 -9.39 7.08
CA THR A 135 -2.34 -10.40 6.04
C THR A 135 -1.76 -9.79 4.78
N ILE A 136 -0.95 -10.59 4.09
CA ILE A 136 -0.46 -10.31 2.74
C ILE A 136 -0.86 -11.46 1.81
N THR A 137 -0.91 -11.19 0.51
CA THR A 137 -1.26 -12.20 -0.50
C THR A 137 -0.06 -12.48 -1.39
N MET A 138 0.31 -13.75 -1.47
CA MET A 138 1.37 -14.25 -2.32
C MET A 138 0.85 -14.52 -3.75
N PRO A 139 1.72 -14.55 -4.76
CA PRO A 139 1.31 -14.81 -6.14
C PRO A 139 0.86 -16.27 -6.40
N SER A 140 1.17 -17.19 -5.52
CA SER A 140 0.81 -18.62 -5.61
C SER A 140 0.24 -19.13 -4.31
N ASN A 141 -0.44 -20.27 -4.35
CA ASN A 141 -0.95 -20.91 -3.16
C ASN A 141 0.17 -21.64 -2.41
N GLU A 142 0.03 -21.71 -1.10
CA GLU A 142 0.87 -22.50 -0.22
C GLU A 142 0.56 -24.00 -0.39
N SER A 143 1.59 -24.83 -0.38
CA SER A 143 1.46 -26.28 -0.42
C SER A 143 1.67 -26.96 0.94
N GLY A 144 2.08 -26.22 1.95
CA GLY A 144 2.22 -26.65 3.32
C GLY A 144 1.30 -25.90 4.28
N SER A 145 1.23 -26.30 5.53
CA SER A 145 0.37 -25.65 6.51
C SER A 145 1.08 -25.39 7.85
N GLY A 146 0.69 -24.29 8.50
CA GLY A 146 1.15 -23.94 9.84
C GLY A 146 2.63 -23.56 9.93
N ALA A 147 3.20 -23.06 8.86
CA ALA A 147 4.60 -22.67 8.83
C ALA A 147 4.84 -21.40 9.66
N THR A 148 5.93 -21.38 10.42
CA THR A 148 6.40 -20.23 11.17
C THR A 148 7.86 -19.98 10.88
N THR A 149 8.28 -18.71 10.89
CA THR A 149 9.70 -18.37 10.73
C THR A 149 10.47 -18.57 12.02
N SER A 150 11.73 -18.95 11.89
CA SER A 150 12.74 -18.82 12.94
C SER A 150 13.61 -17.58 12.64
N GLY A 151 13.95 -16.83 13.66
CA GLY A 151 14.78 -15.62 13.53
C GLY A 151 14.00 -14.32 13.52
N GLY A 152 14.70 -13.22 13.54
CA GLY A 152 14.12 -11.88 13.61
C GLY A 152 13.87 -11.30 12.20
N VAL A 153 12.63 -11.40 11.72
CA VAL A 153 12.23 -10.72 10.50
C VAL A 153 11.94 -9.26 10.81
N ARG A 154 12.53 -8.37 10.03
CA ARG A 154 12.29 -6.94 10.15
C ARG A 154 11.16 -6.53 9.22
N VAL A 155 10.08 -6.01 9.80
CA VAL A 155 8.95 -5.44 9.09
C VAL A 155 9.07 -3.93 9.12
N GLN A 156 9.25 -3.32 7.98
CA GLN A 156 9.36 -1.87 7.82
C GLN A 156 8.04 -1.37 7.20
N HIS A 157 7.29 -0.60 7.95
CA HIS A 157 6.05 0.03 7.50
C HIS A 157 6.36 1.40 6.92
N TYR A 158 5.99 1.63 5.69
CA TYR A 158 6.15 2.90 5.01
C TYR A 158 5.07 3.89 5.42
N TYR A 159 5.37 5.19 5.34
CA TYR A 159 4.32 6.20 5.43
C TYR A 159 3.32 6.01 4.30
N PRO A 160 2.00 6.01 4.58
CA PRO A 160 0.99 5.92 3.52
C PRO A 160 1.02 7.19 2.67
N ILE A 161 0.89 7.04 1.35
CA ILE A 161 0.75 8.17 0.43
C ILE A 161 -0.73 8.56 0.35
N GLY A 162 -1.03 9.70 0.92
CA GLY A 162 -2.38 10.23 0.99
C GLY A 162 -3.27 9.52 2.02
N PRO A 163 -4.51 9.93 2.14
CA PRO A 163 -5.46 9.30 3.04
C PRO A 163 -5.80 7.88 2.56
N ALA A 164 -5.94 6.95 3.49
CA ALA A 164 -6.35 5.57 3.21
C ALA A 164 -7.76 5.52 2.58
N VAL A 165 -8.59 6.50 2.93
CA VAL A 165 -9.89 6.77 2.31
C VAL A 165 -9.77 8.06 1.53
N GLN A 166 -10.27 8.08 0.30
CA GLN A 166 -10.33 9.30 -0.50
C GLN A 166 -11.15 10.33 0.26
N ALA A 167 -10.52 11.44 0.62
CA ALA A 167 -11.24 12.55 1.26
C ALA A 167 -12.26 13.08 0.24
N LYS A 168 -13.53 12.95 0.56
CA LYS A 168 -14.60 13.56 -0.20
C LYS A 168 -14.66 15.04 0.16
N GLY A 169 -14.86 15.89 -0.81
CA GLY A 169 -14.91 17.33 -0.59
C GLY A 169 -15.05 18.11 -1.88
N PHE A 170 -15.11 19.42 -1.75
CA PHE A 170 -15.20 20.35 -2.88
C PHE A 170 -13.82 20.90 -3.20
N GLY A 171 -13.46 20.95 -4.47
CA GLY A 171 -12.21 21.54 -4.95
C GLY A 171 -11.67 20.87 -6.21
N TRP A 172 -10.61 21.44 -6.73
CA TRP A 172 -9.91 20.90 -7.90
C TRP A 172 -9.28 19.54 -7.56
N SER A 173 -9.47 18.57 -8.43
CA SER A 173 -8.99 17.18 -8.27
C SER A 173 -9.70 16.34 -7.18
N LEU A 174 -10.84 16.79 -6.68
CA LEU A 174 -11.64 16.08 -5.70
C LEU A 174 -12.93 15.54 -6.37
N GLY A 175 -12.84 14.44 -7.10
CA GLY A 175 -13.99 13.80 -7.72
C GLY A 175 -14.46 14.44 -9.03
N THR A 176 -15.74 14.52 -9.25
CA THR A 176 -16.38 15.14 -10.42
C THR A 176 -16.20 16.65 -10.42
N TRP A 177 -16.42 17.29 -11.58
CA TRP A 177 -16.30 18.75 -11.74
C TRP A 177 -17.06 19.52 -10.66
N GLY A 178 -16.34 20.24 -9.80
CA GLY A 178 -16.92 20.96 -8.66
C GLY A 178 -16.83 20.26 -7.32
N GLY A 179 -16.23 19.06 -7.30
CA GLY A 179 -16.12 18.22 -6.10
C GLY A 179 -17.27 17.21 -6.00
N GLU A 180 -17.12 16.26 -5.12
CA GLU A 180 -18.17 15.33 -4.73
C GLU A 180 -18.84 15.90 -3.48
N GLU A 181 -20.15 15.94 -3.49
CA GLU A 181 -20.92 16.25 -2.28
C GLU A 181 -20.38 15.36 -1.14
N VAL A 182 -20.08 15.94 -0.01
CA VAL A 182 -19.64 15.16 1.16
C VAL A 182 -20.66 14.06 1.31
N GLY A 183 -20.26 12.84 0.95
CA GLY A 183 -21.20 11.72 0.90
C GLY A 183 -21.92 11.62 2.22
N ALA A 184 -23.17 11.25 2.19
CA ALA A 184 -24.00 11.12 3.37
C ALA A 184 -23.17 10.49 4.50
N PHE A 185 -22.99 11.24 5.57
CA PHE A 185 -22.33 10.74 6.76
C PHE A 185 -23.03 9.45 7.17
N THR A 186 -22.29 8.36 7.22
CA THR A 186 -22.87 7.07 7.59
C THR A 186 -22.25 6.63 8.91
N THR A 187 -23.10 6.31 9.84
CA THR A 187 -22.73 5.67 11.10
C THR A 187 -23.71 4.55 11.40
N THR A 188 -23.30 3.64 12.26
CA THR A 188 -24.19 2.60 12.76
C THR A 188 -24.89 3.07 14.02
N LEU A 189 -26.01 2.48 14.33
CA LEU A 189 -26.67 2.67 15.62
C LEU A 189 -25.85 1.96 16.71
N SER A 190 -25.72 2.58 17.87
CA SER A 190 -25.05 1.97 19.02
C SER A 190 -25.85 0.84 19.65
N GLY A 191 -27.11 0.67 19.26
CA GLY A 191 -28.00 -0.40 19.71
C GLY A 191 -29.16 -0.60 18.75
N ALA A 192 -29.82 -1.73 18.83
CA ALA A 192 -31.03 -2.00 18.03
C ALA A 192 -32.17 -1.08 18.48
N ILE A 193 -32.86 -0.51 17.51
CA ILE A 193 -34.11 0.25 17.73
C ILE A 193 -35.31 -0.64 17.44
N ASN A 194 -36.35 -0.49 18.23
CA ASN A 194 -37.65 -1.15 17.96
C ASN A 194 -38.61 -0.19 17.21
N SER A 195 -39.71 -0.70 16.73
CA SER A 195 -40.68 0.06 15.96
C SER A 195 -41.37 1.20 16.75
N SER A 196 -41.20 1.24 18.05
CA SER A 196 -41.76 2.26 18.95
C SER A 196 -40.74 3.31 19.40
N ALA A 197 -39.49 3.22 18.98
CA ALA A 197 -38.44 4.18 19.35
C ALA A 197 -38.63 5.50 18.58
N THR A 198 -39.15 6.51 19.23
CA THR A 198 -39.35 7.86 18.67
C THR A 198 -38.32 8.88 19.14
N THR A 199 -37.58 8.56 20.17
CA THR A 199 -36.53 9.42 20.78
C THR A 199 -35.42 8.56 21.32
N GLY A 200 -34.26 9.18 21.61
CA GLY A 200 -33.13 8.50 22.24
C GLY A 200 -32.36 7.56 21.32
N ILE A 201 -32.39 7.79 20.02
CA ILE A 201 -31.56 7.05 19.05
C ILE A 201 -30.12 7.51 19.21
N THR A 202 -29.24 6.61 19.61
CA THR A 202 -27.82 6.90 19.81
C THR A 202 -27.01 6.36 18.65
N LEU A 203 -26.16 7.20 18.07
CA LEU A 203 -25.24 6.86 17.01
C LEU A 203 -23.94 6.30 17.59
N ALA A 204 -23.33 5.35 16.93
CA ALA A 204 -22.04 4.78 17.34
C ALA A 204 -20.90 5.81 17.22
N ASP A 205 -20.95 6.63 16.18
CA ASP A 205 -20.02 7.75 15.98
C ASP A 205 -20.80 9.01 15.51
N PRO A 206 -21.15 9.92 16.39
CA PRO A 206 -21.83 11.16 16.05
C PRO A 206 -20.89 12.26 15.55
N SER A 207 -19.57 12.07 15.63
CA SER A 207 -18.58 13.14 15.38
C SER A 207 -18.58 13.66 13.93
N GLN A 208 -19.17 12.90 13.02
CA GLN A 208 -19.28 13.29 11.61
C GLN A 208 -20.50 14.17 11.31
N PHE A 209 -21.38 14.36 12.28
CA PHE A 209 -22.56 15.17 12.13
C PHE A 209 -22.35 16.55 12.81
N PRO A 210 -22.92 17.64 12.25
CA PRO A 210 -22.82 18.93 12.88
C PRO A 210 -23.55 18.95 14.23
N ASP A 211 -22.97 19.63 15.23
CA ASP A 211 -23.54 19.73 16.59
C ASP A 211 -24.89 20.48 16.66
N SER A 212 -25.24 21.21 15.59
CA SER A 212 -26.50 21.90 15.45
C SER A 212 -26.95 21.89 14.01
N GLY A 213 -28.15 21.38 13.77
CA GLY A 213 -28.81 21.49 12.49
C GLY A 213 -29.32 22.93 12.28
N THR A 214 -29.05 23.48 11.10
CA THR A 214 -29.72 24.68 10.57
C THR A 214 -30.80 24.27 9.62
#